data_9b8b0d754fb76ec24a56621ed19c6616
#
_entry.id   9b8b0d754fb76ec24a56621ed19c6616
#
_cell.length_a   1.000
_cell.length_b   1.000
_cell.length_c   1.000
_cell.angle_alpha   90.00
_cell.angle_beta   90.00
_cell.angle_gamma   90.00
#
_symmetry.space_group_name_H-M   'P 1'
#
loop_
_entity.id
_entity.type
_entity.pdbx_description
1 polymer ?
#
loop_
_entity_poly.entity_id
_entity_poly.type
_entity_poly.pdbx_seq_one_letter_code
_entity_poly.pdbx_strand_id
1 'polypeptide(L)'
;MAEPSTIWIVRHGKSAVGGFGERDYDQPLSRRGLKNGSRMQAWFARQSHPATWLWSSPAARATATAEFVANGFATQVIEEPSLYLASADMLLSCLQCTPADVRSVAIVAHNPGLTHLVNLLGSDSVTDNLATLGTARFTTDQAWSQLQFGSAQFVDLHTPKTV
;
A
#
# COMPACT_ATOMS: atom_id res chain seq x y z
N MET A 1 16.49 -18.95 -13.03
CA MET A 1 16.34 -17.52 -12.73
C MET A 1 15.40 -17.34 -11.57
N ALA A 2 15.68 -16.39 -10.70
CA ALA A 2 14.79 -16.10 -9.59
C ALA A 2 13.49 -15.49 -10.08
N GLU A 3 12.37 -15.78 -9.43
CA GLU A 3 11.12 -15.09 -9.69
C GLU A 3 11.26 -13.60 -9.34
N PRO A 4 10.59 -12.72 -10.06
CA PRO A 4 10.56 -11.31 -9.68
C PRO A 4 9.91 -11.12 -8.32
N SER A 5 10.33 -10.09 -7.62
CA SER A 5 9.72 -9.69 -6.36
C SER A 5 8.42 -8.93 -6.62
N THR A 6 7.49 -8.99 -5.68
CA THR A 6 6.17 -8.36 -5.79
C THR A 6 6.07 -7.15 -4.87
N ILE A 7 5.43 -6.08 -5.36
CA ILE A 7 5.16 -4.86 -4.60
C ILE A 7 3.65 -4.61 -4.63
N TRP A 8 3.04 -4.50 -3.45
CA TRP A 8 1.64 -4.16 -3.27
C TRP A 8 1.54 -2.73 -2.73
N ILE A 9 0.92 -1.84 -3.47
CA ILE A 9 0.75 -0.43 -3.07
C ILE A 9 -0.72 -0.21 -2.77
N VAL A 10 -1.03 0.11 -1.50
CA VAL A 10 -2.40 0.17 -0.99
C VAL A 10 -2.67 1.55 -0.39
N ARG A 11 -3.68 2.24 -0.90
CA ARG A 11 -4.18 3.46 -0.26
C ARG A 11 -5.10 3.09 0.90
N HIS A 12 -4.99 3.82 2.03
CA HIS A 12 -5.90 3.61 3.15
C HIS A 12 -7.36 3.70 2.72
N GLY A 13 -8.24 3.08 3.49
CA GLY A 13 -9.68 3.10 3.24
C GLY A 13 -10.31 4.45 3.55
N LYS A 14 -11.59 4.60 3.21
CA LYS A 14 -12.34 5.83 3.43
C LYS A 14 -12.33 6.19 4.92
N SER A 15 -11.84 7.39 5.24
CA SER A 15 -11.84 7.90 6.61
C SER A 15 -13.20 8.45 7.00
N ALA A 16 -13.49 8.42 8.31
CA ALA A 16 -14.64 9.11 8.86
C ALA A 16 -14.44 10.62 8.74
N VAL A 17 -15.53 11.37 8.63
CA VAL A 17 -15.46 12.83 8.71
C VAL A 17 -15.04 13.18 10.13
N GLY A 18 -13.93 13.94 10.26
CA GLY A 18 -13.40 14.32 11.56
C GLY A 18 -14.40 15.14 12.36
N GLY A 19 -14.50 14.85 13.65
CA GLY A 19 -15.25 15.68 14.57
C GLY A 19 -14.55 17.02 14.81
N PHE A 20 -15.25 17.96 15.42
CA PHE A 20 -14.67 19.25 15.78
C PHE A 20 -13.44 19.05 16.68
N GLY A 21 -12.30 19.57 16.28
CA GLY A 21 -11.05 19.48 17.02
C GLY A 21 -10.26 18.18 16.81
N GLU A 22 -10.75 17.25 16.00
CA GLU A 22 -10.03 16.01 15.70
C GLU A 22 -8.93 16.26 14.67
N ARG A 23 -7.71 15.78 14.95
CA ARG A 23 -6.60 15.90 14.01
C ARG A 23 -6.75 14.90 12.87
N ASP A 24 -6.29 15.28 11.67
CA ASP A 24 -6.26 14.38 10.51
C ASP A 24 -5.61 13.03 10.84
N TYR A 25 -4.50 13.06 11.55
CA TYR A 25 -3.73 11.89 11.96
C TYR A 25 -4.58 10.87 12.74
N ASP A 26 -5.53 11.34 13.55
CA ASP A 26 -6.33 10.51 14.43
C ASP A 26 -7.67 10.08 13.81
N GLN A 27 -7.97 10.49 12.58
CA GLN A 27 -9.24 10.14 11.94
C GLN A 27 -9.31 8.65 11.63
N PRO A 28 -10.31 7.92 12.16
CA PRO A 28 -10.45 6.49 11.92
C PRO A 28 -11.08 6.21 10.55
N LEU A 29 -11.17 4.96 10.18
CA LEU A 29 -11.95 4.52 9.03
C LEU A 29 -13.43 4.79 9.28
N SER A 30 -14.13 5.22 8.22
CA SER A 30 -15.59 5.31 8.21
C SER A 30 -16.21 3.90 8.22
N ARG A 31 -17.53 3.85 8.42
CA ARG A 31 -18.30 2.59 8.30
C ARG A 31 -18.05 1.95 6.93
N ARG A 32 -18.05 2.75 5.86
CA ARG A 32 -17.76 2.29 4.49
C ARG A 32 -16.32 1.77 4.39
N GLY A 33 -15.36 2.46 5.01
CA GLY A 33 -13.96 2.04 5.04
C GLY A 33 -13.78 0.69 5.71
N LEU A 34 -14.47 0.46 6.82
CA LEU A 34 -14.44 -0.83 7.53
C LEU A 34 -15.03 -1.96 6.68
N LYS A 35 -16.18 -1.70 6.06
CA LYS A 35 -16.84 -2.68 5.20
C LYS A 35 -15.96 -3.05 4.00
N ASN A 36 -15.38 -2.05 3.34
CA ASN A 36 -14.49 -2.28 2.20
C ASN A 36 -13.18 -2.94 2.63
N GLY A 37 -12.67 -2.61 3.82
CA GLY A 37 -11.50 -3.27 4.39
C GLY A 37 -11.71 -4.76 4.57
N SER A 38 -12.85 -5.15 5.11
CA SER A 38 -13.22 -6.56 5.27
C SER A 38 -13.31 -7.28 3.92
N ARG A 39 -13.90 -6.63 2.91
CA ARG A 39 -13.97 -7.18 1.54
C ARG A 39 -12.57 -7.39 0.95
N MET A 40 -11.70 -6.39 1.09
CA MET A 40 -10.34 -6.48 0.57
C MET A 40 -9.52 -7.53 1.32
N GLN A 41 -9.73 -7.69 2.62
CA GLN A 41 -9.06 -8.74 3.39
C GLN A 41 -9.31 -10.13 2.78
N ALA A 42 -10.54 -10.42 2.43
CA ALA A 42 -10.89 -11.69 1.79
C ALA A 42 -10.20 -11.82 0.42
N TRP A 43 -10.10 -10.72 -0.33
CA TRP A 43 -9.42 -10.72 -1.61
C TRP A 43 -7.91 -10.93 -1.45
N PHE A 44 -7.26 -10.25 -0.49
CA PHE A 44 -5.84 -10.45 -0.21
C PHE A 44 -5.54 -11.90 0.19
N ALA A 45 -6.44 -12.54 0.92
CA ALA A 45 -6.26 -13.93 1.35
C ALA A 45 -6.23 -14.93 0.19
N ARG A 46 -6.74 -14.55 -0.98
CA ARG A 46 -6.78 -15.41 -2.17
C ARG A 46 -5.64 -15.16 -3.15
N GLN A 47 -4.76 -14.20 -2.86
CA GLN A 47 -3.70 -13.85 -3.80
C GLN A 47 -2.52 -14.82 -3.72
N SER A 48 -1.96 -15.13 -4.88
CA SER A 48 -0.64 -15.75 -4.97
C SER A 48 0.42 -14.71 -4.64
N HIS A 49 1.49 -14.89 -4.10
CA HIS A 49 2.54 -13.92 -3.73
C HIS A 49 2.11 -12.97 -2.60
N PRO A 50 1.55 -13.49 -1.50
CA PRO A 50 1.17 -12.64 -0.37
C PRO A 50 2.39 -11.88 0.16
N ALA A 51 2.19 -10.64 0.61
CA ALA A 51 3.27 -9.88 1.20
C ALA A 51 3.71 -10.53 2.52
N THR A 52 5.01 -10.64 2.71
CA THR A 52 5.61 -11.11 3.97
C THR A 52 6.21 -9.96 4.78
N TRP A 53 6.14 -8.76 4.27
CA TRP A 53 6.59 -7.53 4.92
C TRP A 53 5.61 -6.41 4.56
N LEU A 54 5.06 -5.74 5.57
CA LEU A 54 4.02 -4.73 5.36
C LEU A 54 4.39 -3.44 6.09
N TRP A 55 4.78 -2.43 5.31
CA TRP A 55 5.00 -1.08 5.81
C TRP A 55 3.67 -0.33 5.92
N SER A 56 3.46 0.40 7.01
CA SER A 56 2.27 1.24 7.17
C SER A 56 2.58 2.59 7.76
N SER A 57 1.91 3.62 7.23
CA SER A 57 1.81 4.91 7.92
C SER A 57 1.17 4.68 9.30
N PRO A 58 1.59 5.45 10.32
CA PRO A 58 1.01 5.32 11.67
C PRO A 58 -0.32 6.04 11.86
N ALA A 59 -0.84 6.78 10.86
CA ALA A 59 -2.15 7.43 10.97
C ALA A 59 -3.25 6.40 11.21
N ALA A 60 -4.26 6.77 12.01
CA ALA A 60 -5.30 5.82 12.45
C ALA A 60 -5.97 5.08 11.28
N ARG A 61 -6.36 5.80 10.21
CA ARG A 61 -6.99 5.19 9.04
C ARG A 61 -6.05 4.24 8.27
N ALA A 62 -4.76 4.53 8.29
CA ALA A 62 -3.76 3.70 7.61
C ALA A 62 -3.49 2.42 8.42
N THR A 63 -3.30 2.52 9.74
CA THR A 63 -3.07 1.34 10.57
C THR A 63 -4.27 0.40 10.57
N ALA A 64 -5.49 0.95 10.60
CA ALA A 64 -6.71 0.13 10.50
C ALA A 64 -6.78 -0.58 9.15
N THR A 65 -6.44 0.11 8.05
CA THR A 65 -6.35 -0.51 6.72
C THR A 65 -5.29 -1.59 6.70
N ALA A 66 -4.11 -1.30 7.25
CA ALA A 66 -2.99 -2.25 7.29
C ALA A 66 -3.34 -3.52 8.05
N GLU A 67 -4.17 -3.44 9.10
CA GLU A 67 -4.64 -4.63 9.82
C GLU A 67 -5.46 -5.55 8.91
N PHE A 68 -6.33 -5.01 8.06
CA PHE A 68 -7.06 -5.80 7.09
C PHE A 68 -6.12 -6.47 6.08
N VAL A 69 -5.13 -5.73 5.59
CA VAL A 69 -4.13 -6.26 4.65
C VAL A 69 -3.29 -7.35 5.32
N ALA A 70 -2.81 -7.08 6.55
CA ALA A 70 -2.01 -8.01 7.32
C ALA A 70 -2.74 -9.33 7.59
N ASN A 71 -4.02 -9.23 7.98
CA ASN A 71 -4.83 -10.42 8.24
C ASN A 71 -5.07 -11.21 6.94
N GLY A 72 -5.28 -10.53 5.82
CA GLY A 72 -5.45 -11.19 4.53
C GLY A 72 -4.18 -11.91 4.08
N PHE A 73 -3.04 -11.28 4.19
CA PHE A 73 -1.76 -11.86 3.80
C PHE A 73 -1.14 -12.78 4.87
N ALA A 74 -1.69 -12.84 6.07
CA ALA A 74 -1.12 -13.56 7.21
C ALA A 74 0.29 -13.05 7.57
N THR A 75 0.43 -11.74 7.67
CA THR A 75 1.66 -11.04 8.03
C THR A 75 1.41 -10.02 9.14
N GLN A 76 2.43 -9.27 9.52
CA GLN A 76 2.35 -8.27 10.58
C GLN A 76 2.60 -6.88 10.04
N VAL A 77 1.97 -5.88 10.67
CA VAL A 77 2.15 -4.47 10.33
C VAL A 77 3.44 -3.95 10.95
N ILE A 78 4.23 -3.24 10.13
CA ILE A 78 5.41 -2.52 10.59
C ILE A 78 5.16 -1.04 10.33
N GLU A 79 4.95 -0.28 11.40
CA GLU A 79 4.73 1.16 11.29
C GLU A 79 6.03 1.89 10.98
N GLU A 80 5.95 2.84 10.05
CA GLU A 80 7.06 3.70 9.70
C GLU A 80 6.58 5.16 9.74
N PRO A 81 7.00 5.95 10.76
CA PRO A 81 6.50 7.31 10.93
C PRO A 81 6.67 8.23 9.73
N SER A 82 7.72 8.04 8.93
CA SER A 82 7.97 8.87 7.76
C SER A 82 6.93 8.72 6.64
N LEU A 83 6.07 7.71 6.72
CA LEU A 83 5.05 7.45 5.69
C LEU A 83 3.81 8.34 5.84
N TYR A 84 3.65 9.04 6.96
CA TYR A 84 2.50 9.92 7.13
C TYR A 84 2.58 11.07 6.12
N LEU A 85 1.61 11.12 5.20
CA LEU A 85 1.52 12.09 4.10
C LEU A 85 2.82 12.18 3.28
N ALA A 86 3.49 11.06 3.11
CA ALA A 86 4.78 10.99 2.43
C ALA A 86 4.67 11.27 0.93
N SER A 87 5.72 11.87 0.36
CA SER A 87 5.90 12.02 -1.07
C SER A 87 6.27 10.68 -1.73
N ALA A 88 6.19 10.61 -3.06
CA ALA A 88 6.64 9.42 -3.79
C ALA A 88 8.11 9.08 -3.50
N ASP A 89 8.97 10.08 -3.35
CA ASP A 89 10.38 9.86 -3.02
C ASP A 89 10.55 9.21 -1.65
N MET A 90 9.80 9.67 -0.66
CA MET A 90 9.85 9.09 0.69
C MET A 90 9.29 7.66 0.72
N LEU A 91 8.23 7.41 -0.04
CA LEU A 91 7.65 6.07 -0.19
C LEU A 91 8.66 5.12 -0.85
N LEU A 92 9.33 5.57 -1.90
CA LEU A 92 10.36 4.79 -2.56
C LEU A 92 11.51 4.48 -1.59
N SER A 93 11.97 5.47 -0.83
CA SER A 93 13.03 5.27 0.17
C SER A 93 12.65 4.22 1.20
N CYS A 94 11.39 4.20 1.64
CA CYS A 94 10.91 3.18 2.56
C CYS A 94 10.97 1.78 1.92
N LEU A 95 10.49 1.65 0.69
CA LEU A 95 10.54 0.37 -0.03
C LEU A 95 11.99 -0.12 -0.19
N GLN A 96 12.94 0.79 -0.42
CA GLN A 96 14.36 0.44 -0.51
C GLN A 96 14.92 -0.12 0.78
N CYS A 97 14.30 0.16 1.92
CA CYS A 97 14.71 -0.35 3.23
C CYS A 97 14.12 -1.73 3.55
N THR A 98 13.33 -2.31 2.66
CA THR A 98 12.78 -3.65 2.86
C THR A 98 13.93 -4.66 2.97
N PRO A 99 13.88 -5.61 3.93
CA PRO A 99 14.94 -6.60 4.07
C PRO A 99 15.19 -7.40 2.80
N ALA A 100 16.44 -7.70 2.53
CA ALA A 100 16.88 -8.29 1.26
C ALA A 100 16.28 -9.67 0.97
N ASP A 101 15.90 -10.41 2.00
CA ASP A 101 15.31 -11.75 1.87
C ASP A 101 13.79 -11.74 1.63
N VAL A 102 13.16 -10.58 1.72
CA VAL A 102 11.72 -10.42 1.44
C VAL A 102 11.49 -10.46 -0.07
N ARG A 103 10.53 -11.30 -0.51
CA ARG A 103 10.20 -11.44 -1.93
C ARG A 103 8.89 -10.77 -2.31
N SER A 104 8.10 -10.36 -1.34
CA SER A 104 6.84 -9.66 -1.56
C SER A 104 6.63 -8.67 -0.43
N VAL A 105 6.49 -7.39 -0.77
CA VAL A 105 6.32 -6.29 0.17
C VAL A 105 5.03 -5.54 -0.12
N ALA A 106 4.37 -5.06 0.93
CA ALA A 106 3.23 -4.17 0.81
C ALA A 106 3.51 -2.86 1.54
N ILE A 107 2.87 -1.79 1.08
CA ILE A 107 2.96 -0.48 1.71
C ILE A 107 1.56 0.14 1.74
N VAL A 108 1.14 0.60 2.93
CA VAL A 108 -0.14 1.29 3.14
C VAL A 108 0.16 2.73 3.53
N ALA A 109 -0.33 3.68 2.74
CA ALA A 109 -0.04 5.09 2.96
C ALA A 109 -1.14 5.98 2.35
N HIS A 110 -0.78 7.17 1.89
CA HIS A 110 -1.69 8.26 1.60
C HIS A 110 -1.47 8.85 0.19
N ASN A 111 -2.53 9.44 -0.36
CA ASN A 111 -2.42 10.32 -1.53
C ASN A 111 -2.03 11.75 -1.08
N PRO A 112 -1.43 12.54 -1.96
CA PRO A 112 -1.14 12.25 -3.36
C PRO A 112 0.11 11.38 -3.60
N GLY A 113 0.92 11.14 -2.56
CA GLY A 113 2.19 10.41 -2.71
C GLY A 113 2.04 9.05 -3.37
N LEU A 114 1.01 8.27 -2.96
CA LEU A 114 0.80 6.93 -3.53
C LEU A 114 0.42 6.97 -5.00
N THR A 115 -0.43 7.90 -5.43
CA THR A 115 -0.77 8.04 -6.85
C THR A 115 0.47 8.38 -7.66
N HIS A 116 1.31 9.28 -7.16
CA HIS A 116 2.58 9.63 -7.81
C HIS A 116 3.51 8.41 -7.89
N LEU A 117 3.62 7.65 -6.81
CA LEU A 117 4.45 6.45 -6.77
C LEU A 117 3.99 5.43 -7.82
N VAL A 118 2.69 5.15 -7.87
CA VAL A 118 2.10 4.19 -8.81
C VAL A 118 2.39 4.61 -10.26
N ASN A 119 2.36 5.91 -10.54
CA ASN A 119 2.59 6.42 -11.89
C ASN A 119 4.08 6.54 -12.26
N LEU A 120 4.97 6.54 -11.28
CA LEU A 120 6.41 6.68 -11.51
C LEU A 120 7.17 5.35 -11.43
N LEU A 121 6.64 4.36 -10.74
CA LEU A 121 7.37 3.13 -10.43
C LEU A 121 7.62 2.27 -11.66
N GLY A 122 6.67 2.24 -12.59
CA GLY A 122 6.81 1.56 -13.88
C GLY A 122 7.12 2.52 -15.00
N SER A 123 6.96 2.06 -16.25
CA SER A 123 7.27 2.85 -17.44
C SER A 123 6.13 3.78 -17.87
N ASP A 124 4.90 3.50 -17.43
CA ASP A 124 3.70 4.25 -17.84
C ASP A 124 2.88 4.71 -16.65
N SER A 125 2.11 5.79 -16.84
CA SER A 125 1.12 6.20 -15.87
C SER A 125 -0.01 5.18 -15.80
N VAL A 126 -0.52 4.94 -14.58
CA VAL A 126 -1.50 3.90 -14.29
C VAL A 126 -2.88 4.49 -14.01
N THR A 127 -2.95 5.58 -13.24
CA THR A 127 -4.21 6.16 -12.80
C THR A 127 -4.05 7.63 -12.46
N ASP A 128 -5.12 8.43 -12.68
CA ASP A 128 -5.12 9.83 -12.27
C ASP A 128 -5.25 9.97 -10.75
N ASN A 129 -5.87 8.99 -10.10
CA ASN A 129 -6.10 9.02 -8.66
C ASN A 129 -6.33 7.60 -8.14
N LEU A 130 -5.41 7.12 -7.32
CA LEU A 130 -5.58 5.83 -6.64
C LEU A 130 -6.74 5.94 -5.65
N ALA A 131 -7.78 5.15 -5.85
CA ALA A 131 -8.98 5.18 -5.00
C ALA A 131 -8.65 4.70 -3.58
N THR A 132 -9.51 5.06 -2.61
CA THR A 132 -9.41 4.50 -1.25
C THR A 132 -9.46 2.97 -1.32
N LEU A 133 -8.56 2.29 -0.59
CA LEU A 133 -8.32 0.84 -0.67
C LEU A 133 -7.94 0.36 -2.07
N GLY A 134 -7.71 1.28 -3.01
CA GLY A 134 -7.11 0.93 -4.29
C GLY A 134 -5.77 0.27 -4.07
N THR A 135 -5.54 -0.83 -4.77
CA THR A 135 -4.34 -1.66 -4.62
C THR A 135 -3.71 -1.88 -5.98
N ALA A 136 -2.50 -1.35 -6.16
CA ALA A 136 -1.71 -1.56 -7.36
C ALA A 136 -0.63 -2.60 -7.08
N ARG A 137 -0.45 -3.53 -8.00
CA ARG A 137 0.58 -4.56 -7.89
C ARG A 137 1.61 -4.38 -8.98
N PHE A 138 2.88 -4.46 -8.59
CA PHE A 138 4.03 -4.41 -9.47
C PHE A 138 4.93 -5.62 -9.22
N THR A 139 5.77 -5.92 -10.18
CA THR A 139 6.90 -6.84 -10.02
C THR A 139 8.18 -6.12 -10.37
N THR A 140 9.31 -6.59 -9.81
CA THR A 140 10.62 -6.05 -10.10
C THR A 140 11.68 -7.13 -9.98
N ASP A 141 12.71 -7.03 -10.82
CA ASP A 141 13.91 -7.87 -10.71
C ASP A 141 15.00 -7.22 -9.87
N GLN A 142 14.79 -5.97 -9.44
CA GLN A 142 15.77 -5.24 -8.65
C GLN A 142 15.79 -5.72 -7.21
N ALA A 143 16.99 -5.69 -6.59
CA ALA A 143 17.08 -5.74 -5.13
C ALA A 143 16.38 -4.51 -4.57
N TRP A 144 15.79 -4.61 -3.36
CA TRP A 144 15.06 -3.48 -2.78
C TRP A 144 15.93 -2.22 -2.69
N SER A 145 17.19 -2.35 -2.30
CA SER A 145 18.10 -1.21 -2.20
C SER A 145 18.39 -0.53 -3.54
N GLN A 146 18.10 -1.20 -4.65
CA GLN A 146 18.32 -0.69 -6.00
C GLN A 146 17.03 -0.29 -6.71
N LEU A 147 15.89 -0.42 -6.03
CA LEU A 147 14.60 -0.04 -6.60
C LEU A 147 14.60 1.45 -6.93
N GLN A 148 14.16 1.80 -8.13
CA GLN A 148 14.09 3.19 -8.61
C GLN A 148 12.82 3.41 -9.41
N PHE A 149 12.46 4.66 -9.61
CA PHE A 149 11.38 4.99 -10.54
C PHE A 149 11.70 4.41 -11.93
N GLY A 150 10.71 3.83 -12.56
CA GLY A 150 10.85 3.20 -13.86
C GLY A 150 11.43 1.78 -13.84
N SER A 151 11.74 1.22 -12.66
CA SER A 151 12.42 -0.08 -12.56
C SER A 151 11.48 -1.25 -12.25
N ALA A 152 10.19 -1.02 -12.15
CA ALA A 152 9.21 -2.08 -11.89
C ALA A 152 8.23 -2.21 -13.04
N GLN A 153 7.55 -3.36 -13.11
CA GLN A 153 6.52 -3.62 -14.12
C GLN A 153 5.15 -3.61 -13.45
N PHE A 154 4.25 -2.81 -13.99
CA PHE A 154 2.85 -2.80 -13.53
C PHE A 154 2.17 -4.11 -13.92
N VAL A 155 1.43 -4.69 -12.96
CA VAL A 155 0.68 -5.94 -13.18
C VAL A 155 -0.82 -5.66 -13.26
N ASP A 156 -1.41 -5.13 -12.19
CA ASP A 156 -2.86 -4.86 -12.14
C ASP A 156 -3.21 -3.84 -11.05
N LEU A 157 -4.44 -3.36 -11.11
CA LEU A 157 -5.01 -2.41 -10.18
C LEU A 157 -6.42 -2.87 -9.81
N HIS A 158 -6.69 -2.97 -8.51
CA HIS A 158 -7.99 -3.39 -8.00
C HIS A 158 -8.51 -2.41 -6.95
N THR A 159 -9.81 -2.35 -6.83
CA THR A 159 -10.50 -1.54 -5.81
C THR A 159 -11.58 -2.41 -5.15
N PRO A 160 -12.19 -1.95 -4.05
CA PRO A 160 -13.31 -2.70 -3.47
C PRO A 160 -14.47 -2.92 -4.43
N LYS A 161 -14.56 -2.13 -5.51
CA LYS A 161 -15.62 -2.28 -6.53
C LYS A 161 -15.30 -3.35 -7.56
N THR A 162 -14.03 -3.76 -7.69
CA THR A 162 -13.59 -4.70 -8.73
C THR A 162 -13.23 -6.09 -8.20
N VAL A 163 -13.30 -6.28 -6.90
CA VAL A 163 -12.96 -7.58 -6.27
C VAL A 163 -14.18 -8.37 -5.83
#